data_950b02494378806c0b94cf073d4de48c
#
_entry.id   950b02494378806c0b94cf073d4de48c
#
_cell.length_a   1.000
_cell.length_b   1.000
_cell.length_c   1.000
_cell.angle_alpha   90.00
_cell.angle_beta   90.00
_cell.angle_gamma   90.00
#
_symmetry.space_group_name_H-M   'P 1'
#
loop_
_entity.id
_entity.type
_entity.pdbx_description
1 polymer ?
#
loop_
_entity_poly.entity_id
_entity_poly.type
_entity_poly.pdbx_seq_one_letter_code
_entity_poly.pdbx_strand_id
1 'polypeptide(L)'
;MKTKTIFLGAATLLSLLISEKATAQIGEPYIHDPSTIMECEGKYYTFGTGGGGLISEDGWTWNGGGVRPGRGAAPDAVKIGDRYLIAYSATGGGLGGSHRGTVLTMWNKTLDPKSPDFKYTEAIAVASSEDNEDCDAIDAGLLLDPTDGRLWLSYGTYFGFIRLVELDPATGKRVEGNEPINIAIDCEATDLIYRNGWYYLLGTHGTCCDGPNSTYNIVVGRSRKVTGPYID
;
A
#
# COMPACT_ATOMS: atom_id res chain seq x y z
N MET A 1 -2.90 49.27 70.16
CA MET A 1 -2.39 48.24 69.28
C MET A 1 -3.52 47.81 68.34
N LYS A 2 -3.42 48.15 67.06
CA LYS A 2 -4.43 47.76 66.05
C LYS A 2 -3.81 46.65 65.17
N THR A 3 -4.34 45.43 65.30
CA THR A 3 -3.93 44.26 64.54
C THR A 3 -4.54 44.35 63.14
N LYS A 4 -3.70 44.42 62.13
CA LYS A 4 -4.12 44.35 60.71
C LYS A 4 -4.18 42.89 60.27
N THR A 5 -5.34 42.37 59.96
CA THR A 5 -5.55 41.08 59.37
C THR A 5 -5.32 41.21 57.87
N ILE A 6 -4.35 40.47 57.36
CA ILE A 6 -4.08 40.37 55.91
C ILE A 6 -4.88 39.18 55.39
N PHE A 7 -5.84 39.43 54.50
CA PHE A 7 -6.51 38.40 53.73
C PHE A 7 -5.63 38.03 52.55
N LEU A 8 -5.13 36.81 52.53
CA LEU A 8 -4.46 36.22 51.37
C LEU A 8 -5.56 35.59 50.49
N GLY A 9 -5.89 36.25 49.41
CA GLY A 9 -6.78 35.71 48.41
C GLY A 9 -6.05 34.65 47.59
N ALA A 10 -6.44 33.39 47.71
CA ALA A 10 -5.99 32.31 46.82
C ALA A 10 -6.72 32.43 45.49
N ALA A 11 -6.03 32.88 44.46
CA ALA A 11 -6.51 32.80 43.07
C ALA A 11 -6.31 31.39 42.56
N THR A 12 -7.39 30.63 42.53
CA THR A 12 -7.39 29.30 41.90
C THR A 12 -7.40 29.50 40.38
N LEU A 13 -6.25 29.31 39.74
CA LEU A 13 -6.17 29.23 38.29
C LEU A 13 -6.85 27.91 37.85
N LEU A 14 -8.06 28.00 37.35
CA LEU A 14 -8.73 26.91 36.69
C LEU A 14 -8.16 26.81 35.28
N SER A 15 -7.13 25.99 35.10
CA SER A 15 -6.64 25.64 33.79
C SER A 15 -7.70 24.76 33.10
N LEU A 16 -8.45 25.37 32.19
CA LEU A 16 -9.26 24.65 31.24
C LEU A 16 -8.28 23.83 30.36
N LEU A 17 -8.10 22.56 30.68
CA LEU A 17 -7.57 21.58 29.76
C LEU A 17 -8.59 21.45 28.62
N ILE A 18 -8.41 22.23 27.57
CA ILE A 18 -9.05 21.96 26.29
C ILE A 18 -8.40 20.66 25.80
N SER A 19 -9.06 19.55 26.08
CA SER A 19 -8.76 18.31 25.40
C SER A 19 -9.09 18.54 23.92
N GLU A 20 -8.08 18.84 23.12
CA GLU A 20 -8.22 18.71 21.69
C GLU A 20 -8.57 17.25 21.45
N LYS A 21 -9.85 17.00 21.14
CA LYS A 21 -10.23 15.70 20.62
C LYS A 21 -9.42 15.53 19.35
N ALA A 22 -8.52 14.55 19.34
CA ALA A 22 -7.95 14.07 18.09
C ALA A 22 -9.14 13.77 17.18
N THR A 23 -9.36 14.63 16.18
CA THR A 23 -10.40 14.40 15.20
C THR A 23 -9.94 13.19 14.41
N ALA A 24 -10.66 12.06 14.56
CA ALA A 24 -10.51 10.93 13.66
C ALA A 24 -10.63 11.41 12.21
N GLN A 25 -10.05 10.66 11.28
CA GLN A 25 -10.24 10.93 9.85
C GLN A 25 -11.69 11.26 9.55
N ILE A 26 -11.91 12.35 8.81
CA ILE A 26 -13.24 12.81 8.44
C ILE A 26 -13.52 12.31 7.02
N GLY A 27 -14.78 12.10 6.68
CA GLY A 27 -15.22 11.59 5.40
C GLY A 27 -15.67 10.13 5.49
N GLU A 28 -15.54 9.40 4.40
CA GLU A 28 -15.91 7.99 4.29
C GLU A 28 -14.68 7.15 3.90
N PRO A 29 -13.70 6.97 4.81
CA PRO A 29 -12.42 6.31 4.52
C PRO A 29 -12.52 4.79 4.50
N TYR A 30 -13.60 4.25 3.92
CA TYR A 30 -13.80 2.81 3.81
C TYR A 30 -13.12 2.27 2.55
N ILE A 31 -12.08 1.51 2.73
CA ILE A 31 -11.33 0.89 1.66
C ILE A 31 -10.79 -0.46 2.14
N HIS A 32 -10.73 -1.45 1.26
CA HIS A 32 -10.09 -2.75 1.51
C HIS A 32 -8.82 -2.83 0.67
N ASP A 33 -7.72 -3.30 1.26
CA ASP A 33 -6.39 -3.40 0.65
C ASP A 33 -5.96 -2.08 -0.01
N PRO A 34 -5.76 -0.99 0.76
CA PRO A 34 -5.37 0.29 0.17
C PRO A 34 -3.96 0.24 -0.43
N SER A 35 -3.83 0.74 -1.65
CA SER A 35 -2.54 0.96 -2.28
C SER A 35 -1.72 2.04 -1.57
N THR A 36 -0.46 2.16 -1.92
CA THR A 36 0.35 3.35 -1.66
C THR A 36 -0.40 4.61 -2.06
N ILE A 37 -0.37 5.64 -1.19
CA ILE A 37 -1.01 6.93 -1.46
C ILE A 37 -0.19 7.69 -2.49
N MET A 38 -0.84 8.10 -3.58
CA MET A 38 -0.24 8.90 -4.66
C MET A 38 -0.72 10.33 -4.62
N GLU A 39 0.20 11.27 -4.76
CA GLU A 39 -0.15 12.68 -5.01
C GLU A 39 -0.25 12.92 -6.51
N CYS A 40 -1.35 13.54 -6.95
CA CYS A 40 -1.59 13.94 -8.33
C CYS A 40 -2.34 15.28 -8.35
N GLU A 41 -1.73 16.30 -8.95
CA GLU A 41 -2.33 17.63 -9.13
C GLU A 41 -2.85 18.25 -7.82
N GLY A 42 -2.09 18.09 -6.73
CA GLY A 42 -2.40 18.65 -5.42
C GLY A 42 -3.48 17.88 -4.64
N LYS A 43 -3.88 16.70 -5.10
CA LYS A 43 -4.79 15.78 -4.42
C LYS A 43 -4.10 14.45 -4.15
N TYR A 44 -4.65 13.69 -3.23
CA TYR A 44 -4.16 12.38 -2.83
C TYR A 44 -5.15 11.30 -3.26
N TYR A 45 -4.61 10.19 -3.71
CA TYR A 45 -5.37 9.06 -4.25
C TYR A 45 -4.84 7.76 -3.65
N THR A 46 -5.75 6.83 -3.34
CA THR A 46 -5.43 5.45 -3.02
C THR A 46 -6.47 4.53 -3.67
N PHE A 47 -6.05 3.36 -4.09
CA PHE A 47 -6.90 2.39 -4.77
C PHE A 47 -7.10 1.17 -3.87
N GLY A 48 -8.22 0.48 -4.02
CA GLY A 48 -8.54 -0.69 -3.21
C GLY A 48 -9.06 -1.86 -4.02
N THR A 49 -9.22 -2.98 -3.34
CA THR A 49 -9.86 -4.17 -3.89
C THR A 49 -11.25 -3.84 -4.43
N GLY A 50 -11.62 -4.47 -5.54
CA GLY A 50 -12.89 -4.27 -6.23
C GLY A 50 -12.89 -3.16 -7.28
N GLY A 51 -11.76 -2.46 -7.48
CA GLY A 51 -11.60 -1.42 -8.51
C GLY A 51 -11.99 -0.02 -8.07
N GLY A 52 -12.32 0.16 -6.80
CA GLY A 52 -12.59 1.46 -6.19
C GLY A 52 -11.34 2.18 -5.70
N GLY A 53 -11.56 3.29 -5.01
CA GLY A 53 -10.51 4.06 -4.37
C GLY A 53 -11.05 5.28 -3.65
N LEU A 54 -10.16 5.97 -2.98
CA LEU A 54 -10.46 7.20 -2.25
C LEU A 54 -9.66 8.38 -2.80
N ILE A 55 -10.24 9.56 -2.69
CA ILE A 55 -9.62 10.84 -3.01
C ILE A 55 -9.62 11.72 -1.77
N SER A 56 -8.53 12.44 -1.54
CA SER A 56 -8.42 13.47 -0.53
C SER A 56 -7.80 14.74 -1.11
N GLU A 57 -8.30 15.90 -0.70
CA GLU A 57 -7.72 17.21 -1.08
C GLU A 57 -6.69 17.71 -0.05
N ASP A 58 -6.71 17.15 1.16
CA ASP A 58 -5.89 17.61 2.29
C ASP A 58 -5.03 16.50 2.92
N GLY A 59 -5.16 15.26 2.43
CA GLY A 59 -4.51 14.07 2.98
C GLY A 59 -5.16 13.55 4.27
N TRP A 60 -6.21 14.21 4.75
CA TRP A 60 -6.89 13.90 6.00
C TRP A 60 -8.35 13.49 5.81
N THR A 61 -9.08 14.23 4.98
CA THR A 61 -10.49 13.95 4.64
C THR A 61 -10.54 13.08 3.39
N TRP A 62 -11.07 11.88 3.51
CA TRP A 62 -11.11 10.91 2.43
C TRP A 62 -12.53 10.61 1.99
N ASN A 63 -12.77 10.58 0.69
CA ASN A 63 -14.07 10.26 0.08
C ASN A 63 -13.88 9.33 -1.10
N GLY A 64 -14.92 8.57 -1.44
CA GLY A 64 -14.92 7.73 -2.63
C GLY A 64 -14.76 8.53 -3.92
N GLY A 65 -14.07 7.99 -4.90
CA GLY A 65 -13.94 8.64 -6.21
C GLY A 65 -12.68 8.31 -7.02
N GLY A 66 -11.64 7.75 -6.40
CA GLY A 66 -10.50 7.22 -7.14
C GLY A 66 -10.92 5.96 -7.90
N VAL A 67 -10.68 5.93 -9.20
CA VAL A 67 -11.15 4.83 -10.06
C VAL A 67 -10.01 4.24 -10.86
N ARG A 68 -9.93 2.91 -10.87
CA ARG A 68 -9.17 2.14 -11.85
C ARG A 68 -10.12 1.21 -12.63
N PRO A 69 -9.84 0.90 -13.90
CA PRO A 69 -10.67 -0.03 -14.67
C PRO A 69 -10.53 -1.46 -14.14
N GLY A 70 -11.59 -2.23 -14.33
CA GLY A 70 -11.63 -3.63 -13.95
C GLY A 70 -11.81 -3.86 -12.46
N ARG A 71 -12.15 -5.09 -12.14
CA ARG A 71 -12.18 -5.61 -10.77
C ARG A 71 -10.90 -6.38 -10.52
N GLY A 72 -10.49 -6.42 -9.28
CA GLY A 72 -9.30 -7.16 -8.86
C GLY A 72 -8.97 -6.84 -7.43
N ALA A 73 -7.93 -7.44 -6.90
CA ALA A 73 -7.57 -7.37 -5.50
C ALA A 73 -6.22 -6.69 -5.29
N ALA A 74 -6.04 -6.18 -4.09
CA ALA A 74 -4.79 -5.69 -3.53
C ALA A 74 -3.93 -4.92 -4.53
N PRO A 75 -4.39 -3.74 -4.97
CA PRO A 75 -3.62 -2.91 -5.90
C PRO A 75 -2.49 -2.19 -5.17
N ASP A 76 -1.45 -1.86 -5.94
CA ASP A 76 -0.49 -0.85 -5.54
C ASP A 76 -0.22 0.14 -6.67
N ALA A 77 0.37 1.28 -6.34
CA ALA A 77 0.62 2.35 -7.28
C ALA A 77 1.98 3.02 -7.04
N VAL A 78 2.64 3.42 -8.14
CA VAL A 78 3.89 4.18 -8.09
C VAL A 78 3.91 5.25 -9.17
N LYS A 79 4.44 6.42 -8.83
CA LYS A 79 4.67 7.51 -9.78
C LYS A 79 6.04 7.33 -10.46
N ILE A 80 6.05 7.32 -11.79
CA ILE A 80 7.28 7.22 -12.58
C ILE A 80 7.27 8.34 -13.62
N GLY A 81 8.14 9.33 -13.43
CA GLY A 81 8.14 10.54 -14.26
C GLY A 81 6.83 11.32 -14.11
N ASP A 82 6.12 11.50 -15.22
CA ASP A 82 4.87 12.26 -15.32
C ASP A 82 3.61 11.39 -15.34
N ARG A 83 3.72 10.09 -15.03
CA ARG A 83 2.61 9.14 -15.06
C ARG A 83 2.65 8.18 -13.89
N TYR A 84 1.58 7.41 -13.75
CA TYR A 84 1.35 6.48 -12.66
C TYR A 84 1.23 5.07 -13.21
N LEU A 85 1.99 4.13 -12.64
CA LEU A 85 1.83 2.71 -12.85
C LEU A 85 0.98 2.16 -11.70
N ILE A 86 -0.03 1.38 -12.03
CA ILE A 86 -0.87 0.67 -11.07
C ILE A 86 -0.71 -0.81 -11.33
N ALA A 87 -0.38 -1.57 -10.29
CA ALA A 87 -0.41 -3.01 -10.28
C ALA A 87 -1.64 -3.50 -9.51
N TYR A 88 -2.22 -4.62 -9.91
CA TYR A 88 -3.34 -5.26 -9.21
C TYR A 88 -3.50 -6.72 -9.61
N SER A 89 -4.14 -7.50 -8.77
CA SER A 89 -4.41 -8.89 -9.04
C SER A 89 -5.75 -9.06 -9.76
N ALA A 90 -5.75 -9.60 -10.96
CA ALA A 90 -6.97 -9.87 -11.72
C ALA A 90 -7.71 -11.09 -11.19
N THR A 91 -6.95 -12.13 -10.90
CA THR A 91 -7.36 -13.36 -10.23
C THR A 91 -6.35 -13.61 -9.13
N GLY A 92 -6.68 -14.44 -8.18
CA GLY A 92 -5.74 -14.77 -7.12
C GLY A 92 -6.26 -15.92 -6.29
N GLY A 93 -5.33 -16.68 -5.77
CA GLY A 93 -5.57 -17.66 -4.74
C GLY A 93 -6.15 -16.98 -3.50
N GLY A 94 -6.66 -17.74 -2.63
CA GLY A 94 -7.23 -17.25 -1.39
C GLY A 94 -7.50 -18.40 -0.44
N LEU A 95 -8.13 -18.10 0.65
CA LEU A 95 -8.48 -19.03 1.71
C LEU A 95 -9.13 -20.32 1.16
N GLY A 96 -8.37 -21.41 1.15
CA GLY A 96 -8.81 -22.71 0.65
C GLY A 96 -8.99 -22.79 -0.86
N GLY A 97 -8.41 -21.84 -1.59
CA GLY A 97 -8.49 -21.74 -3.03
C GLY A 97 -7.31 -22.38 -3.75
N SER A 98 -7.24 -22.05 -4.99
CA SER A 98 -6.22 -22.40 -5.94
C SER A 98 -5.05 -21.41 -5.83
N HIS A 99 -3.83 -21.83 -6.10
CA HIS A 99 -2.66 -20.97 -6.24
C HIS A 99 -2.67 -20.15 -7.54
N ARG A 100 -3.71 -20.34 -8.34
CA ARG A 100 -3.85 -19.70 -9.64
C ARG A 100 -4.13 -18.21 -9.50
N GLY A 101 -3.21 -17.39 -9.98
CA GLY A 101 -3.28 -15.95 -9.89
C GLY A 101 -2.65 -15.23 -11.07
N THR A 102 -2.95 -13.94 -11.20
CA THR A 102 -2.34 -13.08 -12.24
C THR A 102 -2.26 -11.65 -11.74
N VAL A 103 -1.07 -11.09 -11.69
CA VAL A 103 -0.83 -9.67 -11.45
C VAL A 103 -0.73 -8.94 -12.78
N LEU A 104 -1.49 -7.87 -12.90
CA LEU A 104 -1.53 -6.99 -14.06
C LEU A 104 -0.97 -5.61 -13.72
N THR A 105 -0.38 -4.94 -14.72
CA THR A 105 0.00 -3.53 -14.64
C THR A 105 -0.72 -2.70 -15.70
N MET A 106 -0.99 -1.44 -15.41
CA MET A 106 -1.53 -0.46 -16.35
C MET A 106 -1.07 0.94 -16.00
N TRP A 107 -1.02 1.81 -17.00
CA TRP A 107 -0.60 3.20 -16.85
C TRP A 107 -1.77 4.17 -16.91
N ASN A 108 -1.64 5.27 -16.18
CA ASN A 108 -2.44 6.46 -16.40
C ASN A 108 -1.56 7.72 -16.27
N LYS A 109 -1.87 8.75 -17.02
CA LYS A 109 -1.16 10.03 -16.99
C LYS A 109 -1.62 10.91 -15.83
N THR A 110 -2.85 10.74 -15.40
CA THR A 110 -3.44 11.44 -14.25
C THR A 110 -4.27 10.48 -13.41
N LEU A 111 -4.48 10.79 -12.14
CA LEU A 111 -5.36 10.04 -11.25
C LEU A 111 -6.70 10.75 -11.00
N ASP A 112 -6.89 11.96 -11.55
CA ASP A 112 -8.17 12.68 -11.45
C ASP A 112 -9.19 12.14 -12.46
N PRO A 113 -10.26 11.46 -12.01
CA PRO A 113 -11.30 10.94 -12.92
C PRO A 113 -12.05 12.03 -13.71
N LYS A 114 -11.91 13.28 -13.32
CA LYS A 114 -12.53 14.42 -14.00
C LYS A 114 -11.64 15.02 -15.09
N SER A 115 -10.38 14.62 -15.13
CA SER A 115 -9.44 15.09 -16.15
C SER A 115 -9.77 14.49 -17.52
N PRO A 116 -9.69 15.27 -18.62
CA PRO A 116 -9.84 14.74 -19.97
C PRO A 116 -8.74 13.73 -20.35
N ASP A 117 -7.60 13.77 -19.65
CA ASP A 117 -6.48 12.85 -19.83
C ASP A 117 -6.59 11.56 -19.00
N PHE A 118 -7.69 11.41 -18.22
CA PHE A 118 -7.92 10.22 -17.41
C PHE A 118 -8.24 9.02 -18.29
N LYS A 119 -7.21 8.27 -18.62
CA LYS A 119 -7.33 7.09 -19.47
C LYS A 119 -6.25 6.07 -19.14
N TYR A 120 -6.66 4.92 -18.68
CA TYR A 120 -5.75 3.79 -18.49
C TYR A 120 -5.37 3.13 -19.81
N THR A 121 -4.12 2.66 -19.88
CA THR A 121 -3.70 1.74 -20.94
C THR A 121 -4.39 0.38 -20.78
N GLU A 122 -4.25 -0.48 -21.78
CA GLU A 122 -4.56 -1.89 -21.60
C GLU A 122 -3.69 -2.48 -20.48
N ALA A 123 -4.29 -3.37 -19.70
CA ALA A 123 -3.62 -4.07 -18.64
C ALA A 123 -2.71 -5.17 -19.21
N ILE A 124 -1.52 -5.33 -18.63
CA ILE A 124 -0.50 -6.26 -19.08
C ILE A 124 -0.19 -7.23 -17.94
N ALA A 125 -0.25 -8.54 -18.20
CA ALA A 125 0.17 -9.54 -17.22
C ALA A 125 1.70 -9.50 -17.02
N VAL A 126 2.12 -9.39 -15.77
CA VAL A 126 3.54 -9.30 -15.38
C VAL A 126 3.99 -10.42 -14.45
N ALA A 127 3.06 -11.05 -13.76
CA ALA A 127 3.28 -12.26 -12.97
C ALA A 127 2.05 -13.17 -13.06
N SER A 128 2.27 -14.46 -12.97
CA SER A 128 1.21 -15.47 -12.88
C SER A 128 1.66 -16.61 -12.01
N SER A 129 0.71 -17.36 -11.51
CA SER A 129 0.93 -18.61 -10.77
C SER A 129 -0.11 -19.66 -11.15
N GLU A 130 0.25 -20.92 -11.00
CA GLU A 130 -0.61 -22.08 -11.25
C GLU A 130 -0.75 -22.92 -9.97
N ASP A 131 -1.72 -23.84 -9.96
CA ASP A 131 -2.09 -24.63 -8.77
C ASP A 131 -0.97 -25.52 -8.21
N ASN A 132 0.04 -25.82 -9.01
CA ASN A 132 1.18 -26.64 -8.62
C ASN A 132 2.42 -25.80 -8.23
N GLU A 133 2.28 -24.48 -8.14
CA GLU A 133 3.35 -23.60 -7.72
C GLU A 133 3.28 -23.32 -6.20
N ASP A 134 4.39 -22.84 -5.65
CA ASP A 134 4.57 -22.46 -4.26
C ASP A 134 4.44 -20.97 -4.04
N CYS A 135 3.60 -20.31 -4.83
CA CYS A 135 3.34 -18.86 -4.79
C CYS A 135 1.97 -18.57 -5.39
N ASP A 136 1.28 -17.62 -4.81
CA ASP A 136 0.07 -17.02 -5.37
C ASP A 136 0.42 -15.69 -6.03
N ALA A 137 0.06 -15.48 -7.29
CA ALA A 137 0.27 -14.20 -7.96
C ALA A 137 -0.85 -13.21 -7.61
N ILE A 138 -0.82 -12.72 -6.38
CA ILE A 138 -1.73 -11.74 -5.78
C ILE A 138 -0.94 -10.79 -4.86
N ASP A 139 -1.55 -9.75 -4.35
CA ASP A 139 -1.00 -8.78 -3.40
C ASP A 139 0.25 -8.07 -3.95
N ALA A 140 0.02 -7.28 -4.98
CA ALA A 140 1.08 -6.54 -5.66
C ALA A 140 1.64 -5.39 -4.82
N GLY A 141 2.97 -5.33 -4.63
CA GLY A 141 3.68 -4.19 -4.05
C GLY A 141 4.74 -3.66 -5.02
N LEU A 142 4.77 -2.36 -5.26
CA LEU A 142 5.65 -1.71 -6.23
C LEU A 142 6.73 -0.86 -5.55
N LEU A 143 7.98 -1.04 -5.92
CA LEU A 143 9.09 -0.17 -5.51
C LEU A 143 9.85 0.35 -6.73
N LEU A 144 9.79 1.65 -6.97
CA LEU A 144 10.80 2.33 -7.80
C LEU A 144 12.02 2.58 -6.91
N ASP A 145 13.07 1.79 -7.12
CA ASP A 145 14.27 1.85 -6.29
C ASP A 145 15.00 3.19 -6.48
N PRO A 146 15.09 4.02 -5.43
CA PRO A 146 15.73 5.32 -5.55
C PRO A 146 17.26 5.24 -5.68
N THR A 147 17.86 4.07 -5.53
CA THR A 147 19.32 3.90 -5.61
C THR A 147 19.82 3.70 -7.03
N ASP A 148 19.02 3.06 -7.88
CA ASP A 148 19.44 2.71 -9.24
C ASP A 148 18.34 2.88 -10.30
N GLY A 149 17.14 3.27 -9.87
CA GLY A 149 16.00 3.53 -10.77
C GLY A 149 15.31 2.28 -11.29
N ARG A 150 15.66 1.08 -10.81
CA ARG A 150 14.96 -0.16 -11.16
C ARG A 150 13.57 -0.20 -10.53
N LEU A 151 12.64 -0.81 -11.23
CA LEU A 151 11.29 -1.00 -10.76
C LEU A 151 11.10 -2.46 -10.33
N TRP A 152 10.67 -2.65 -9.10
CA TRP A 152 10.45 -3.94 -8.51
C TRP A 152 8.96 -4.16 -8.23
N LEU A 153 8.51 -5.40 -8.41
CA LEU A 153 7.19 -5.88 -8.02
C LEU A 153 7.37 -7.05 -7.06
N SER A 154 6.86 -6.93 -5.83
CA SER A 154 6.64 -8.05 -4.92
C SER A 154 5.22 -8.57 -5.05
N TYR A 155 5.02 -9.87 -4.86
CA TYR A 155 3.70 -10.50 -4.85
C TYR A 155 3.75 -11.85 -4.12
N GLY A 156 2.63 -12.29 -3.59
CA GLY A 156 2.52 -13.58 -2.92
C GLY A 156 1.66 -13.52 -1.67
N THR A 157 1.35 -14.68 -1.11
CA THR A 157 0.60 -14.84 0.13
C THR A 157 1.33 -15.76 1.11
N TYR A 158 0.80 -15.86 2.33
CA TYR A 158 1.33 -16.79 3.35
C TYR A 158 1.06 -18.28 3.03
N PHE A 159 0.39 -18.60 1.92
CA PHE A 159 0.27 -19.98 1.42
C PHE A 159 1.49 -20.45 0.62
N GLY A 160 2.47 -19.56 0.40
CA GLY A 160 3.68 -19.85 -0.35
C GLY A 160 4.76 -18.79 -0.12
N PHE A 161 5.60 -18.61 -1.11
CA PHE A 161 6.65 -17.60 -1.07
C PHE A 161 6.15 -16.25 -1.54
N ILE A 162 6.70 -15.19 -0.94
CA ILE A 162 6.69 -13.86 -1.54
C ILE A 162 7.80 -13.81 -2.58
N ARG A 163 7.42 -13.51 -3.81
CA ARG A 163 8.33 -13.38 -4.95
C ARG A 163 8.57 -11.93 -5.32
N LEU A 164 9.77 -11.66 -5.80
CA LEU A 164 10.21 -10.38 -6.32
C LEU A 164 10.59 -10.53 -7.78
N VAL A 165 10.08 -9.67 -8.65
CA VAL A 165 10.44 -9.59 -10.07
C VAL A 165 10.78 -8.17 -10.46
N GLU A 166 11.65 -8.02 -11.46
CA GLU A 166 11.99 -6.72 -12.02
C GLU A 166 11.03 -6.35 -13.16
N LEU A 167 10.55 -5.12 -13.15
CA LEU A 167 9.78 -4.53 -14.22
C LEU A 167 10.59 -3.45 -14.92
N ASP A 168 10.36 -3.27 -16.21
CA ASP A 168 10.90 -2.13 -16.95
C ASP A 168 10.13 -0.85 -16.58
N PRO A 169 10.77 0.15 -15.98
CA PRO A 169 10.11 1.38 -15.56
C PRO A 169 9.55 2.22 -16.70
N ALA A 170 9.98 1.98 -17.94
CA ALA A 170 9.45 2.67 -19.11
C ALA A 170 8.13 2.07 -19.60
N THR A 171 7.96 0.76 -19.48
CA THR A 171 6.82 0.02 -20.05
C THR A 171 5.89 -0.58 -19.00
N GLY A 172 6.37 -0.81 -17.77
CA GLY A 172 5.63 -1.52 -16.73
C GLY A 172 5.56 -3.04 -16.97
N LYS A 173 6.28 -3.57 -17.96
CA LYS A 173 6.36 -4.99 -18.28
C LYS A 173 7.44 -5.67 -17.45
N ARG A 174 7.29 -6.98 -17.26
CA ARG A 174 8.35 -7.79 -16.67
C ARG A 174 9.59 -7.76 -17.56
N VAL A 175 10.77 -7.64 -16.94
CA VAL A 175 12.04 -7.77 -17.63
C VAL A 175 12.24 -9.26 -17.99
N GLU A 176 12.41 -9.53 -19.28
CA GLU A 176 12.60 -10.88 -19.78
C GLU A 176 13.93 -11.49 -19.30
N GLY A 177 13.92 -12.79 -19.04
CA GLY A 177 15.12 -13.55 -18.64
C GLY A 177 15.45 -13.45 -17.15
N ASN A 178 14.73 -12.66 -16.37
CA ASN A 178 14.89 -12.59 -14.92
C ASN A 178 13.92 -13.54 -14.23
N GLU A 179 14.47 -14.57 -13.56
CA GLU A 179 13.67 -15.47 -12.74
C GLU A 179 13.15 -14.78 -11.48
N PRO A 180 11.95 -15.13 -10.98
CA PRO A 180 11.44 -14.62 -9.72
C PRO A 180 12.36 -15.00 -8.56
N ILE A 181 12.54 -14.09 -7.63
CA ILE A 181 13.38 -14.28 -6.44
C ILE A 181 12.45 -14.44 -5.23
N ASN A 182 12.59 -15.53 -4.48
CA ASN A 182 11.88 -15.71 -3.22
C ASN A 182 12.53 -14.84 -2.15
N ILE A 183 11.77 -13.89 -1.58
CA ILE A 183 12.29 -12.89 -0.62
C ILE A 183 11.71 -13.03 0.79
N ALA A 184 10.56 -13.67 0.94
CA ALA A 184 9.92 -13.93 2.23
C ALA A 184 8.99 -15.13 2.15
N ILE A 185 8.50 -15.56 3.31
CA ILE A 185 7.51 -16.61 3.51
C ILE A 185 6.66 -16.26 4.75
N ASP A 186 5.49 -16.87 4.88
CA ASP A 186 4.60 -16.73 6.04
C ASP A 186 4.12 -15.28 6.28
N CYS A 187 3.95 -14.54 5.20
CA CYS A 187 3.31 -13.22 5.19
C CYS A 187 2.63 -12.98 3.84
N GLU A 188 1.83 -11.92 3.77
CA GLU A 188 1.20 -11.46 2.52
C GLU A 188 1.14 -9.94 2.47
N ALA A 189 0.54 -9.36 1.43
CA ALA A 189 0.37 -7.91 1.23
C ALA A 189 1.68 -7.15 1.47
N THR A 190 2.75 -7.61 0.80
CA THR A 190 4.08 -7.08 1.06
C THR A 190 4.32 -5.76 0.36
N ASP A 191 4.92 -4.83 1.09
CA ASP A 191 5.41 -3.57 0.58
C ASP A 191 6.91 -3.41 0.87
N LEU A 192 7.64 -2.85 -0.07
CA LEU A 192 9.07 -2.60 0.02
C LEU A 192 9.35 -1.11 0.08
N ILE A 193 10.09 -0.69 1.11
CA ILE A 193 10.54 0.69 1.24
C ILE A 193 12.06 0.75 1.35
N TYR A 194 12.67 1.75 0.68
CA TYR A 194 14.08 2.07 0.87
C TYR A 194 14.22 3.31 1.74
N ARG A 195 15.01 3.21 2.82
CA ARG A 195 15.31 4.34 3.70
C ARG A 195 16.69 4.20 4.33
N ASN A 196 17.48 5.26 4.27
CA ASN A 196 18.79 5.38 4.94
C ASN A 196 19.73 4.18 4.68
N GLY A 197 19.79 3.72 3.42
CA GLY A 197 20.68 2.62 3.03
C GLY A 197 20.16 1.23 3.38
N TRP A 198 18.88 1.10 3.72
CA TRP A 198 18.22 -0.16 4.00
C TRP A 198 16.93 -0.31 3.19
N TYR A 199 16.69 -1.51 2.72
CA TYR A 199 15.38 -1.95 2.26
C TYR A 199 14.63 -2.56 3.43
N TYR A 200 13.39 -2.16 3.60
CA TYR A 200 12.46 -2.73 4.57
C TYR A 200 11.38 -3.47 3.80
N LEU A 201 11.15 -4.71 4.19
CA LEU A 201 9.99 -5.47 3.75
C LEU A 201 8.97 -5.42 4.88
N LEU A 202 7.82 -4.85 4.60
CA LEU A 202 6.65 -4.93 5.46
C LEU A 202 5.74 -6.02 4.90
N GLY A 203 5.16 -6.84 5.75
CA GLY A 203 4.19 -7.83 5.35
C GLY A 203 3.14 -7.98 6.44
N THR A 204 1.99 -8.54 6.09
CA THR A 204 0.97 -8.90 7.06
C THR A 204 1.03 -10.38 7.37
N HIS A 205 0.78 -10.72 8.62
CA HIS A 205 0.79 -12.07 9.15
C HIS A 205 -0.45 -12.32 10.01
N GLY A 206 -0.87 -13.55 10.14
CA GLY A 206 -2.04 -13.94 10.91
C GLY A 206 -3.27 -14.17 10.04
N THR A 207 -4.46 -14.15 10.64
CA THR A 207 -5.72 -14.47 9.96
C THR A 207 -6.38 -13.22 9.42
N CYS A 208 -6.55 -13.16 8.09
CA CYS A 208 -7.30 -12.15 7.37
C CYS A 208 -8.82 -12.34 7.52
N CYS A 209 -9.55 -11.25 7.33
CA CYS A 209 -10.95 -11.26 6.86
C CYS A 209 -11.96 -11.91 7.80
N ASP A 210 -11.63 -12.06 9.08
CA ASP A 210 -12.47 -12.67 10.13
C ASP A 210 -13.07 -11.61 11.09
N GLY A 211 -13.24 -10.39 10.62
CA GLY A 211 -13.80 -9.29 11.40
C GLY A 211 -13.10 -9.11 12.76
N PRO A 212 -13.84 -9.11 13.87
CA PRO A 212 -13.27 -8.95 15.22
C PRO A 212 -12.31 -10.07 15.66
N ASN A 213 -12.32 -11.21 14.99
CA ASN A 213 -11.46 -12.35 15.29
C ASN A 213 -10.17 -12.35 14.46
N SER A 214 -10.05 -11.41 13.52
CA SER A 214 -8.85 -11.27 12.71
C SER A 214 -7.62 -11.03 13.60
N THR A 215 -6.55 -11.75 13.33
CA THR A 215 -5.29 -11.67 14.11
C THR A 215 -4.19 -10.96 13.32
N TYR A 216 -4.55 -10.26 12.25
CA TYR A 216 -3.59 -9.55 11.42
C TYR A 216 -2.66 -8.66 12.24
N ASN A 217 -1.39 -8.77 11.93
CA ASN A 217 -0.33 -7.92 12.45
C ASN A 217 0.71 -7.67 11.35
N ILE A 218 1.51 -6.64 11.52
CA ILE A 218 2.57 -6.29 10.57
C ILE A 218 3.88 -6.91 11.07
N VAL A 219 4.56 -7.62 10.17
CA VAL A 219 5.94 -8.06 10.33
C VAL A 219 6.86 -7.19 9.48
N VAL A 220 8.07 -6.95 9.95
CA VAL A 220 9.04 -6.08 9.28
C VAL A 220 10.40 -6.76 9.27
N GLY A 221 10.97 -6.93 8.09
CA GLY A 221 12.36 -7.34 7.93
C GLY A 221 13.16 -6.26 7.19
N ARG A 222 14.47 -6.24 7.33
CA ARG A 222 15.35 -5.31 6.61
C ARG A 222 16.53 -5.99 5.96
N SER A 223 17.01 -5.39 4.86
CA SER A 223 18.16 -5.87 4.12
C SER A 223 18.98 -4.72 3.53
N ARG A 224 20.25 -4.98 3.20
CA ARG A 224 21.08 -4.06 2.40
C ARG A 224 20.85 -4.20 0.89
N LYS A 225 20.13 -5.23 0.47
CA LYS A 225 19.81 -5.50 -0.92
C LYS A 225 18.30 -5.67 -1.05
N VAL A 226 17.72 -5.17 -2.13
CA VAL A 226 16.30 -5.34 -2.43
C VAL A 226 15.91 -6.82 -2.54
N THR A 227 16.83 -7.66 -2.94
CA THR A 227 16.64 -9.12 -3.06
C THR A 227 16.80 -9.88 -1.74
N GLY A 228 17.01 -9.20 -0.63
CA GLY A 228 17.22 -9.83 0.67
C GLY A 228 18.67 -10.35 0.90
N PRO A 229 18.87 -11.25 1.88
CA PRO A 229 17.86 -11.74 2.82
C PRO A 229 17.34 -10.63 3.74
N TYR A 230 16.06 -10.66 4.04
CA TYR A 230 15.44 -9.78 5.02
C TYR A 230 15.52 -10.42 6.40
N ILE A 231 15.97 -9.67 7.36
CA ILE A 231 16.12 -10.08 8.77
C ILE A 231 15.49 -9.02 9.67
N ASP A 232 15.10 -9.43 10.87
CA ASP A 232 14.52 -8.56 11.92
C ASP A 232 15.52 -7.49 12.41
#